data_cf87ed7ee21f97c6d15bc3f4e6e0710b
#
_entry.id   cf87ed7ee21f97c6d15bc3f4e6e0710b
#
_cell.length_a   1.000
_cell.length_b   1.000
_cell.length_c   1.000
_cell.angle_alpha   90.00
_cell.angle_beta   90.00
_cell.angle_gamma   90.00
#
_symmetry.space_group_name_H-M   'P 1'
#
loop_
_entity.id
_entity.type
_entity.pdbx_description
1 polymer ?
#
loop_
_entity_poly.entity_id
_entity_poly.type
_entity_poly.pdbx_seq_one_letter_code
_entity_poly.pdbx_strand_id
1 'polypeptide(L)'
;MGSRKIGFTLIELLVVIAVIAVLMAILMPVLGRAKESARRVVCSGQVKQVGIAVLAYTSDYDGRMPTYNSNTAKSQPYLLNHSYALYRADPGYIGDNGELLAMKLALLYEGNFIGEPKVFYCPSNIAPLYKYESYCIPPPWGSLPQHFNANDGQGHNQWVRMGYTYLPIDPRATKDGTGTPEQSAKNVDSLDSHIPYMTDLVRHIYQISHTRQGNHAVNALFKDGHVSLCNEAYVFENPVWEDMENGVIPELAGNYRVFKLIGGQTLDGGS
;
A
#
# COMPACT_ATOMS: atom_id res chain seq x y z
N MET A 1 -42.45 4.12 -57.00
CA MET A 1 -42.08 5.12 -55.99
C MET A 1 -40.58 4.99 -55.74
N GLY A 2 -39.76 5.89 -56.30
CA GLY A 2 -38.30 5.87 -56.12
C GLY A 2 -37.93 6.48 -54.79
N SER A 3 -37.30 5.72 -53.90
CA SER A 3 -36.70 6.23 -52.66
C SER A 3 -35.52 7.14 -53.00
N ARG A 4 -35.63 8.45 -52.73
CA ARG A 4 -34.48 9.36 -52.82
C ARG A 4 -33.46 8.97 -51.72
N LYS A 5 -32.34 8.42 -52.16
CA LYS A 5 -31.18 8.25 -51.27
C LYS A 5 -30.58 9.65 -50.99
N ILE A 6 -30.72 10.10 -49.76
CA ILE A 6 -30.07 11.32 -49.28
C ILE A 6 -28.60 11.01 -49.12
N GLY A 7 -27.73 11.57 -49.96
CA GLY A 7 -26.27 11.43 -49.88
C GLY A 7 -25.73 12.36 -48.79
N PHE A 8 -24.82 11.85 -47.96
CA PHE A 8 -24.13 12.61 -46.93
C PHE A 8 -23.00 13.45 -47.58
N THR A 9 -22.93 14.74 -47.26
CA THR A 9 -21.86 15.60 -47.79
C THR A 9 -20.55 15.46 -46.99
N LEU A 10 -19.41 15.69 -47.67
CA LEU A 10 -18.08 15.70 -47.00
C LEU A 10 -18.01 16.73 -45.87
N ILE A 11 -18.67 17.89 -46.05
CA ILE A 11 -18.71 18.98 -45.08
C ILE A 11 -19.48 18.57 -43.81
N GLU A 12 -20.62 17.89 -43.96
CA GLU A 12 -21.38 17.39 -42.80
C GLU A 12 -20.58 16.41 -41.96
N LEU A 13 -19.85 15.51 -42.62
CA LEU A 13 -18.99 14.58 -41.90
C LEU A 13 -17.85 15.30 -41.17
N LEU A 14 -17.20 16.27 -41.84
CA LEU A 14 -16.06 17.03 -41.30
C LEU A 14 -16.46 17.85 -40.08
N VAL A 15 -17.64 18.51 -40.11
CA VAL A 15 -18.15 19.28 -38.96
C VAL A 15 -18.43 18.38 -37.77
N VAL A 16 -19.02 17.20 -37.99
CA VAL A 16 -19.35 16.25 -36.90
C VAL A 16 -18.06 15.78 -36.22
N ILE A 17 -17.03 15.36 -36.99
CA ILE A 17 -15.78 14.92 -36.37
C ILE A 17 -15.04 16.05 -35.66
N ALA A 18 -15.10 17.29 -36.17
CA ALA A 18 -14.53 18.45 -35.51
C ALA A 18 -15.20 18.74 -34.16
N VAL A 19 -16.53 18.67 -34.09
CA VAL A 19 -17.28 18.87 -32.84
C VAL A 19 -16.95 17.76 -31.84
N ILE A 20 -16.93 16.49 -32.28
CA ILE A 20 -16.56 15.36 -31.42
C ILE A 20 -15.13 15.54 -30.88
N ALA A 21 -14.19 15.94 -31.73
CA ALA A 21 -12.79 16.16 -31.32
C ALA A 21 -12.68 17.24 -30.22
N VAL A 22 -13.40 18.35 -30.38
CA VAL A 22 -13.41 19.44 -29.38
C VAL A 22 -14.03 18.95 -28.06
N LEU A 23 -15.16 18.22 -28.12
CA LEU A 23 -15.80 17.67 -26.92
C LEU A 23 -14.87 16.67 -26.18
N MET A 24 -14.18 15.78 -26.92
CA MET A 24 -13.24 14.83 -26.34
C MET A 24 -12.02 15.53 -25.71
N ALA A 25 -11.52 16.60 -26.32
CA ALA A 25 -10.38 17.35 -25.81
C ALA A 25 -10.64 17.94 -24.40
N ILE A 26 -11.88 18.33 -24.12
CA ILE A 26 -12.29 18.84 -22.80
C ILE A 26 -12.63 17.69 -21.84
N LEU A 27 -13.26 16.62 -22.33
CA LEU A 27 -13.77 15.53 -21.50
C LEU A 27 -12.63 14.64 -20.95
N MET A 28 -11.57 14.35 -21.75
CA MET A 28 -10.48 13.46 -21.33
C MET A 28 -9.78 13.90 -20.04
N PRO A 29 -9.35 15.16 -19.85
CA PRO A 29 -8.69 15.57 -18.62
C PRO A 29 -9.61 15.56 -17.40
N VAL A 30 -10.88 15.85 -17.60
CA VAL A 30 -11.88 15.82 -16.52
C VAL A 30 -12.16 14.38 -16.07
N LEU A 31 -12.32 13.46 -17.03
CA LEU A 31 -12.53 12.04 -16.75
C LEU A 31 -11.34 11.40 -16.02
N GLY A 32 -10.11 11.77 -16.37
CA GLY A 32 -8.90 11.32 -15.70
C GLY A 32 -8.91 11.69 -14.21
N ARG A 33 -9.23 12.94 -13.89
CA ARG A 33 -9.34 13.43 -12.50
C ARG A 33 -10.47 12.76 -11.72
N ALA A 34 -11.63 12.59 -12.35
CA ALA A 34 -12.78 11.92 -11.75
C ALA A 34 -12.46 10.45 -11.42
N LYS A 35 -11.80 9.73 -12.34
CA LYS A 35 -11.38 8.34 -12.16
C LYS A 35 -10.39 8.19 -11.00
N GLU A 36 -9.41 9.08 -10.91
CA GLU A 36 -8.46 9.04 -9.79
C GLU A 36 -9.12 9.37 -8.45
N SER A 37 -10.04 10.35 -8.44
CA SER A 37 -10.84 10.64 -7.24
C SER A 37 -11.65 9.42 -6.77
N ALA A 38 -12.27 8.70 -7.70
CA ALA A 38 -13.03 7.48 -7.39
C ALA A 38 -12.09 6.37 -6.85
N ARG A 39 -10.93 6.17 -7.45
CA ARG A 39 -9.93 5.19 -6.97
C ARG A 39 -9.45 5.50 -5.56
N ARG A 40 -9.22 6.77 -5.22
CA ARG A 40 -8.85 7.17 -3.86
C ARG A 40 -9.91 6.81 -2.83
N VAL A 41 -11.17 7.03 -3.16
CA VAL A 41 -12.30 6.65 -2.27
C VAL A 41 -12.34 5.13 -2.09
N VAL A 42 -12.17 4.35 -3.16
CA VAL A 42 -12.09 2.89 -3.07
C VAL A 42 -10.91 2.47 -2.21
N CYS A 43 -9.73 3.04 -2.42
CA CYS A 43 -8.53 2.75 -1.62
C CYS A 43 -8.75 3.09 -0.14
N SER A 44 -9.29 4.27 0.18
CA SER A 44 -9.64 4.65 1.55
C SER A 44 -10.60 3.65 2.19
N GLY A 45 -11.60 3.17 1.42
CA GLY A 45 -12.52 2.11 1.88
C GLY A 45 -11.82 0.79 2.15
N GLN A 46 -10.87 0.38 1.30
CA GLN A 46 -10.07 -0.83 1.51
C GLN A 46 -9.18 -0.71 2.75
N VAL A 47 -8.48 0.43 2.92
CA VAL A 47 -7.68 0.72 4.12
C VAL A 47 -8.55 0.66 5.38
N LYS A 48 -9.77 1.20 5.33
CA LYS A 48 -10.74 1.12 6.43
C LYS A 48 -11.16 -0.33 6.73
N GLN A 49 -11.41 -1.14 5.70
CA GLN A 49 -11.74 -2.56 5.87
C GLN A 49 -10.59 -3.33 6.55
N VAL A 50 -9.34 -3.07 6.14
CA VAL A 50 -8.17 -3.64 6.82
C VAL A 50 -8.13 -3.20 8.28
N GLY A 51 -8.40 -1.92 8.57
CA GLY A 51 -8.45 -1.40 9.93
C GLY A 51 -9.48 -2.10 10.81
N ILE A 52 -10.69 -2.31 10.28
CA ILE A 52 -11.75 -3.07 10.99
C ILE A 52 -11.30 -4.50 11.25
N ALA A 53 -10.67 -5.16 10.26
CA ALA A 53 -10.16 -6.53 10.43
C ALA A 53 -9.02 -6.61 11.44
N VAL A 54 -8.13 -5.61 11.48
CA VAL A 54 -7.08 -5.53 12.54
C VAL A 54 -7.72 -5.39 13.91
N LEU A 55 -8.72 -4.52 14.07
CA LEU A 55 -9.40 -4.37 15.35
C LEU A 55 -10.14 -5.65 15.78
N ALA A 56 -10.80 -6.34 14.85
CA ALA A 56 -11.42 -7.63 15.13
C ALA A 56 -10.37 -8.68 15.55
N TYR A 57 -9.27 -8.77 14.79
CA TYR A 57 -8.15 -9.65 15.14
C TYR A 57 -7.60 -9.34 16.55
N THR A 58 -7.35 -8.07 16.87
CA THR A 58 -6.82 -7.70 18.19
C THR A 58 -7.80 -8.03 19.31
N SER A 59 -9.11 -7.95 19.06
CA SER A 59 -10.13 -8.35 20.03
C SER A 59 -10.08 -9.85 20.32
N ASP A 60 -9.87 -10.69 19.31
CA ASP A 60 -9.82 -12.16 19.44
C ASP A 60 -8.48 -12.68 19.99
N TYR A 61 -7.41 -11.87 19.86
CA TYR A 61 -6.04 -12.23 20.25
C TYR A 61 -5.47 -11.37 21.38
N ASP A 62 -6.26 -11.04 22.39
CA ASP A 62 -5.84 -10.31 23.61
C ASP A 62 -5.08 -9.00 23.31
N GLY A 63 -5.57 -8.23 22.34
CA GLY A 63 -4.97 -6.98 21.93
C GLY A 63 -3.74 -7.09 21.02
N ARG A 64 -3.32 -8.30 20.67
CA ARG A 64 -2.10 -8.52 19.87
C ARG A 64 -2.29 -8.04 18.43
N MET A 65 -1.29 -7.31 17.93
CA MET A 65 -1.24 -6.88 16.54
C MET A 65 -0.89 -8.04 15.59
N PRO A 66 -1.45 -8.09 14.37
CA PRO A 66 -1.07 -9.08 13.36
C PRO A 66 0.34 -8.76 12.84
N THR A 67 1.37 -9.30 13.46
CA THR A 67 2.77 -9.03 13.13
C THR A 67 3.46 -10.25 12.55
N TYR A 68 3.44 -11.38 13.24
CA TYR A 68 4.05 -12.64 12.80
C TYR A 68 3.30 -13.86 13.30
N ASN A 69 3.34 -14.95 12.55
CA ASN A 69 2.92 -16.26 13.05
C ASN A 69 3.94 -16.75 14.09
N SER A 70 3.46 -17.17 15.26
CA SER A 70 4.27 -17.65 16.38
C SER A 70 5.14 -18.88 16.06
N ASN A 71 4.81 -19.62 15.01
CA ASN A 71 5.55 -20.80 14.58
C ASN A 71 6.85 -20.47 13.81
N THR A 72 7.02 -19.23 13.38
CA THR A 72 8.25 -18.76 12.71
C THR A 72 9.30 -18.23 13.69
N ALA A 73 9.14 -18.47 14.96
CA ALA A 73 9.96 -17.92 16.06
C ALA A 73 11.48 -18.22 15.99
N LYS A 74 11.95 -18.86 14.92
CA LYS A 74 13.38 -19.12 14.75
C LYS A 74 14.22 -17.90 14.34
N SER A 75 13.59 -16.81 13.83
CA SER A 75 14.32 -15.60 13.47
C SER A 75 13.47 -14.34 13.63
N GLN A 76 13.65 -13.65 14.73
CA GLN A 76 13.28 -12.25 14.98
C GLN A 76 11.82 -11.86 14.58
N PRO A 77 10.83 -12.26 15.36
CA PRO A 77 9.41 -12.16 15.02
C PRO A 77 8.85 -10.73 14.96
N TYR A 78 9.60 -9.74 15.36
CA TYR A 78 9.12 -8.35 15.50
C TYR A 78 9.84 -7.35 14.60
N LEU A 79 10.59 -7.82 13.58
CA LEU A 79 11.24 -6.90 12.68
C LEU A 79 10.23 -6.14 11.83
N LEU A 80 10.35 -4.83 11.85
CA LEU A 80 9.56 -3.91 11.03
C LEU A 80 9.93 -3.98 9.54
N ASN A 81 11.04 -4.64 9.21
CA ASN A 81 11.49 -4.85 7.84
C ASN A 81 10.40 -5.47 6.98
N HIS A 82 10.39 -5.13 5.70
CA HIS A 82 9.43 -5.63 4.72
C HIS A 82 7.97 -5.30 5.08
N SER A 83 7.74 -4.03 5.36
CA SER A 83 6.44 -3.47 5.75
C SER A 83 5.28 -3.77 4.78
N TYR A 84 5.58 -4.23 3.59
CA TYR A 84 4.68 -4.57 2.50
C TYR A 84 4.57 -6.08 2.19
N ALA A 85 5.27 -6.95 2.94
CA ALA A 85 5.26 -8.39 2.67
C ALA A 85 4.10 -9.08 3.39
N LEU A 86 3.42 -9.99 2.69
CA LEU A 86 2.35 -10.85 3.19
C LEU A 86 2.83 -12.30 3.35
N TYR A 87 3.61 -12.79 2.38
CA TYR A 87 4.24 -14.12 2.42
C TYR A 87 5.64 -14.04 1.84
N ARG A 88 6.52 -14.94 2.30
CA ARG A 88 7.88 -15.08 1.78
C ARG A 88 8.23 -16.56 1.68
N ALA A 89 8.97 -16.94 0.62
CA ALA A 89 9.48 -18.29 0.42
C ALA A 89 10.99 -18.41 0.75
N ASP A 90 11.56 -17.42 1.45
CA ASP A 90 12.97 -17.52 1.89
C ASP A 90 13.11 -18.54 3.04
N PRO A 91 14.30 -19.12 3.24
CA PRO A 91 14.56 -19.97 4.39
C PRO A 91 14.22 -19.26 5.71
N GLY A 92 13.43 -19.94 6.57
CA GLY A 92 12.93 -19.38 7.83
C GLY A 92 11.52 -18.76 7.77
N TYR A 93 10.95 -18.63 6.57
CA TYR A 93 9.55 -18.19 6.35
C TYR A 93 8.69 -19.25 5.69
N ILE A 94 9.23 -20.46 5.58
CA ILE A 94 8.56 -21.65 5.08
C ILE A 94 8.34 -22.59 6.27
N GLY A 95 7.14 -23.12 6.39
CA GLY A 95 6.78 -24.12 7.41
C GLY A 95 7.43 -25.48 7.16
N ASP A 96 7.30 -26.38 8.13
CA ASP A 96 7.97 -27.69 8.10
C ASP A 96 7.47 -28.59 6.93
N ASN A 97 6.26 -28.34 6.41
CA ASN A 97 5.69 -29.05 5.27
C ASN A 97 5.88 -28.29 3.92
N GLY A 98 6.67 -27.22 3.91
CA GLY A 98 6.91 -26.40 2.72
C GLY A 98 5.82 -25.36 2.43
N GLU A 99 4.86 -25.14 3.33
CA GLU A 99 3.85 -24.10 3.23
C GLU A 99 4.45 -22.71 3.47
N LEU A 100 3.90 -21.70 2.78
CA LEU A 100 4.23 -20.30 3.06
C LEU A 100 3.59 -19.88 4.38
N LEU A 101 4.38 -19.27 5.25
CA LEU A 101 3.88 -18.79 6.52
C LEU A 101 3.37 -17.35 6.37
N ALA A 102 2.14 -17.13 6.83
CA ALA A 102 1.53 -15.82 6.82
C ALA A 102 2.30 -14.83 7.69
N MET A 103 2.48 -13.64 7.17
CA MET A 103 3.14 -12.54 7.84
C MET A 103 2.19 -11.34 7.94
N LYS A 104 2.24 -10.65 9.07
CA LYS A 104 1.55 -9.36 9.20
C LYS A 104 0.07 -9.46 8.80
N LEU A 105 -0.36 -8.65 7.83
CA LEU A 105 -1.76 -8.61 7.41
C LEU A 105 -2.25 -9.88 6.70
N ALA A 106 -1.36 -10.79 6.25
CA ALA A 106 -1.77 -12.09 5.75
C ALA A 106 -2.46 -12.95 6.83
N LEU A 107 -2.14 -12.73 8.12
CA LEU A 107 -2.84 -13.37 9.24
C LEU A 107 -4.33 -13.04 9.28
N LEU A 108 -4.73 -11.87 8.78
CA LEU A 108 -6.14 -11.48 8.68
C LEU A 108 -6.87 -12.32 7.62
N TYR A 109 -6.19 -12.67 6.53
CA TYR A 109 -6.75 -13.52 5.49
C TYR A 109 -6.85 -14.98 5.96
N GLU A 110 -5.79 -15.53 6.51
CA GLU A 110 -5.79 -16.91 7.02
C GLU A 110 -6.73 -17.10 8.21
N GLY A 111 -6.88 -16.08 9.05
CA GLY A 111 -7.83 -16.06 10.17
C GLY A 111 -9.28 -15.77 9.78
N ASN A 112 -9.59 -15.63 8.47
CA ASN A 112 -10.91 -15.28 7.94
C ASN A 112 -11.48 -13.95 8.43
N PHE A 113 -10.65 -13.01 8.88
CA PHE A 113 -11.06 -11.62 9.17
C PHE A 113 -11.23 -10.81 7.87
N ILE A 114 -10.57 -11.23 6.80
CA ILE A 114 -10.70 -10.69 5.44
C ILE A 114 -10.91 -11.85 4.48
N GLY A 115 -12.06 -11.88 3.78
CA GLY A 115 -12.38 -12.94 2.82
C GLY A 115 -11.84 -12.68 1.41
N GLU A 116 -11.59 -11.42 1.04
CA GLU A 116 -11.18 -11.02 -0.31
C GLU A 116 -9.78 -10.38 -0.27
N PRO A 117 -8.74 -11.08 -0.75
CA PRO A 117 -7.36 -10.59 -0.67
C PRO A 117 -7.09 -9.35 -1.52
N LYS A 118 -7.94 -9.03 -2.49
CA LYS A 118 -7.83 -7.82 -3.31
C LYS A 118 -7.86 -6.54 -2.47
N VAL A 119 -8.42 -6.61 -1.28
CA VAL A 119 -8.43 -5.50 -0.30
C VAL A 119 -7.01 -5.04 0.07
N PHE A 120 -6.01 -5.89 -0.02
CA PHE A 120 -4.61 -5.54 0.26
C PHE A 120 -3.92 -4.75 -0.85
N TYR A 121 -4.63 -4.36 -1.90
CA TYR A 121 -4.04 -3.74 -3.09
C TYR A 121 -4.74 -2.44 -3.47
N CYS A 122 -3.97 -1.34 -3.47
CA CYS A 122 -4.47 -0.05 -3.93
C CYS A 122 -4.78 -0.08 -5.44
N PRO A 123 -5.99 0.30 -5.87
CA PRO A 123 -6.39 0.27 -7.28
C PRO A 123 -5.66 1.29 -8.16
N SER A 124 -4.98 2.27 -7.56
CA SER A 124 -4.15 3.26 -8.28
C SER A 124 -2.68 2.87 -8.32
N ASN A 125 -2.28 1.78 -7.66
CA ASN A 125 -0.87 1.39 -7.65
C ASN A 125 -0.39 1.02 -9.06
N ILE A 126 0.68 1.67 -9.50
CA ILE A 126 1.26 1.48 -10.84
C ILE A 126 2.39 0.45 -10.85
N ALA A 127 3.03 0.21 -9.70
CA ALA A 127 4.17 -0.68 -9.59
C ALA A 127 3.73 -2.16 -9.69
N PRO A 128 4.21 -2.94 -10.67
CA PRO A 128 3.73 -4.30 -10.92
C PRO A 128 3.81 -5.22 -9.70
N LEU A 129 4.89 -5.14 -8.92
CA LEU A 129 5.12 -5.99 -7.75
C LEU A 129 4.14 -5.74 -6.58
N TYR A 130 3.31 -4.72 -6.66
CA TYR A 130 2.36 -4.32 -5.61
C TYR A 130 0.91 -4.33 -6.12
N LYS A 131 0.64 -5.11 -7.18
CA LYS A 131 -0.70 -5.31 -7.74
C LYS A 131 -1.22 -6.70 -7.44
N TYR A 132 -2.54 -6.79 -7.22
CA TYR A 132 -3.21 -8.06 -6.99
C TYR A 132 -2.98 -9.05 -8.14
N GLU A 133 -3.08 -8.58 -9.37
CA GLU A 133 -2.97 -9.38 -10.59
C GLU A 133 -1.59 -10.08 -10.72
N SER A 134 -0.57 -9.56 -10.06
CA SER A 134 0.77 -10.16 -10.05
C SER A 134 0.84 -11.44 -9.21
N TYR A 135 -0.16 -11.73 -8.38
CA TYR A 135 -0.18 -12.85 -7.44
C TYR A 135 -1.37 -13.80 -7.59
N CYS A 136 -2.19 -13.60 -8.62
CA CYS A 136 -3.42 -14.35 -8.84
C CYS A 136 -3.32 -15.45 -9.88
N ILE A 137 -2.17 -15.68 -10.49
CA ILE A 137 -2.04 -16.59 -11.63
C ILE A 137 -1.01 -17.67 -11.31
N PRO A 138 -1.42 -18.93 -11.22
CA PRO A 138 -2.81 -19.41 -11.10
C PRO A 138 -3.37 -19.22 -9.68
N PRO A 139 -4.72 -19.17 -9.54
CA PRO A 139 -5.33 -19.17 -8.22
C PRO A 139 -5.02 -20.45 -7.44
N PRO A 140 -5.02 -20.44 -6.10
CA PRO A 140 -5.49 -19.37 -5.23
C PRO A 140 -4.41 -18.33 -4.92
N TRP A 141 -4.82 -17.08 -4.64
CA TRP A 141 -3.96 -16.03 -4.13
C TRP A 141 -3.18 -16.50 -2.90
N GLY A 142 -1.92 -16.09 -2.80
CA GLY A 142 -1.02 -16.54 -1.72
C GLY A 142 -0.43 -17.94 -1.95
N SER A 143 -0.75 -18.62 -3.05
CA SER A 143 -0.06 -19.85 -3.43
C SER A 143 1.41 -19.59 -3.70
N LEU A 144 2.21 -20.64 -3.51
CA LEU A 144 3.66 -20.60 -3.69
C LEU A 144 4.06 -19.79 -4.93
N PRO A 145 5.06 -18.91 -4.80
CA PRO A 145 5.60 -18.12 -5.90
C PRO A 145 6.30 -18.93 -6.99
N GLN A 146 6.07 -20.24 -7.10
CA GLN A 146 6.62 -21.10 -8.14
C GLN A 146 6.34 -20.60 -9.56
N HIS A 147 5.33 -19.74 -9.70
CA HIS A 147 4.95 -19.11 -10.97
C HIS A 147 5.52 -17.70 -11.15
N PHE A 148 6.15 -17.15 -10.14
CA PHE A 148 6.93 -15.94 -10.28
C PHE A 148 8.25 -16.32 -10.93
N ASN A 149 8.30 -16.14 -12.24
CA ASN A 149 9.52 -16.29 -13.01
C ASN A 149 10.50 -15.21 -12.52
N ALA A 150 11.34 -15.65 -11.63
CA ALA A 150 12.16 -14.91 -10.74
C ALA A 150 13.41 -14.29 -11.38
N ASN A 151 13.33 -13.74 -12.54
CA ASN A 151 14.46 -13.12 -13.22
C ASN A 151 14.47 -11.60 -13.16
N ASP A 152 14.21 -11.02 -11.96
CA ASP A 152 14.58 -9.61 -11.72
C ASP A 152 16.05 -9.43 -11.30
N GLY A 153 16.81 -10.52 -11.26
CA GLY A 153 18.23 -10.50 -10.87
C GLY A 153 18.51 -10.20 -9.39
N GLN A 154 17.47 -9.96 -8.58
CA GLN A 154 17.62 -9.50 -7.19
C GLN A 154 17.08 -10.48 -6.13
N GLY A 155 16.60 -11.65 -6.49
CA GLY A 155 16.14 -12.67 -5.53
C GLY A 155 14.84 -12.34 -4.78
N HIS A 156 14.17 -11.22 -5.10
CA HIS A 156 12.96 -10.75 -4.40
C HIS A 156 11.67 -11.41 -4.88
N ASN A 157 11.74 -12.39 -5.74
CA ASN A 157 10.60 -12.96 -6.47
C ASN A 157 9.83 -14.03 -5.71
N GLN A 158 10.25 -14.29 -4.49
CA GLN A 158 9.64 -15.29 -3.63
C GLN A 158 8.70 -14.67 -2.59
N TRP A 159 8.23 -13.44 -2.82
CA TRP A 159 7.41 -12.71 -1.88
C TRP A 159 6.08 -12.32 -2.48
N VAL A 160 5.01 -12.52 -1.73
CA VAL A 160 3.72 -11.89 -2.00
C VAL A 160 3.69 -10.55 -1.28
N ARG A 161 3.57 -9.47 -2.05
CA ARG A 161 3.57 -8.09 -1.54
C ARG A 161 2.17 -7.50 -1.61
N MET A 162 1.84 -6.62 -0.69
CA MET A 162 0.63 -5.79 -0.75
C MET A 162 0.91 -4.40 -1.29
N GLY A 163 -0.13 -3.69 -1.69
CA GLY A 163 -0.06 -2.31 -2.20
C GLY A 163 -0.07 -1.24 -1.10
N TYR A 164 0.22 -1.62 0.15
CA TYR A 164 0.24 -0.75 1.33
C TYR A 164 1.53 -0.94 2.11
N THR A 165 1.87 0.07 2.91
CA THR A 165 2.93 -0.02 3.93
C THR A 165 2.27 -0.22 5.28
N TYR A 166 2.51 -1.38 5.91
CA TYR A 166 2.02 -1.72 7.25
C TYR A 166 3.18 -1.68 8.24
N LEU A 167 3.15 -0.72 9.15
CA LEU A 167 4.22 -0.44 10.06
C LEU A 167 3.67 -0.12 11.47
N PRO A 168 3.15 -1.12 12.18
CA PRO A 168 2.68 -0.96 13.55
C PRO A 168 3.89 -0.77 14.47
N ILE A 169 4.18 0.46 14.83
CA ILE A 169 5.36 0.84 15.60
C ILE A 169 4.99 1.04 17.06
N ASP A 170 5.81 0.50 17.98
CA ASP A 170 5.85 0.96 19.36
C ASP A 170 6.92 2.06 19.47
N PRO A 171 6.55 3.33 19.64
CA PRO A 171 7.51 4.43 19.68
C PRO A 171 8.43 4.36 20.92
N ARG A 172 8.12 3.52 21.90
CA ARG A 172 8.93 3.29 23.10
C ARG A 172 10.00 2.23 22.91
N ALA A 173 9.88 1.40 21.86
CA ALA A 173 10.82 0.32 21.52
C ALA A 173 11.96 0.83 20.63
N THR A 174 12.63 1.91 21.04
CA THR A 174 13.79 2.45 20.33
C THR A 174 15.08 1.85 20.87
N LYS A 175 16.03 1.58 19.98
CA LYS A 175 17.37 1.14 20.35
C LYS A 175 18.30 2.36 20.39
N ASP A 176 19.07 2.47 21.50
CA ASP A 176 20.28 3.28 21.64
C ASP A 176 20.19 4.75 21.15
N GLY A 177 19.08 5.43 21.41
CA GLY A 177 18.98 6.88 21.16
C GLY A 177 18.88 7.28 19.68
N THR A 178 18.82 6.33 18.74
CA THR A 178 18.66 6.64 17.31
C THR A 178 17.24 7.12 16.96
N GLY A 179 16.29 6.99 17.88
CA GLY A 179 14.90 7.39 17.67
C GLY A 179 14.14 6.53 16.67
N THR A 180 14.78 5.50 16.08
CA THR A 180 14.13 4.59 15.12
C THR A 180 13.72 3.30 15.84
N PRO A 181 12.42 2.96 15.91
CA PRO A 181 11.98 1.71 16.50
C PRO A 181 12.45 0.51 15.69
N GLU A 182 12.95 -0.51 16.36
CA GLU A 182 13.37 -1.76 15.72
C GLU A 182 12.30 -2.85 15.74
N GLN A 183 11.28 -2.70 16.56
CA GLN A 183 10.26 -3.73 16.78
C GLN A 183 8.86 -3.24 16.47
N SER A 184 8.05 -4.14 15.90
CA SER A 184 6.62 -3.91 15.77
C SER A 184 5.96 -3.82 17.14
N ALA A 185 4.91 -3.01 17.25
CA ALA A 185 4.01 -3.01 18.39
C ALA A 185 3.42 -4.42 18.56
N LYS A 186 3.60 -5.00 19.74
CA LYS A 186 3.03 -6.33 20.05
C LYS A 186 1.54 -6.26 20.32
N ASN A 187 1.09 -5.12 20.84
CA ASN A 187 -0.28 -4.89 21.27
C ASN A 187 -0.76 -3.55 20.68
N VAL A 188 -2.06 -3.48 20.39
CA VAL A 188 -2.71 -2.26 19.88
C VAL A 188 -2.54 -1.09 20.83
N ASP A 189 -2.47 -1.32 22.14
CA ASP A 189 -2.26 -0.27 23.13
C ASP A 189 -0.88 0.38 23.05
N SER A 190 0.09 -0.31 22.48
CA SER A 190 1.44 0.21 22.25
C SER A 190 1.53 1.19 21.08
N LEU A 191 0.51 1.27 20.22
CA LEU A 191 0.49 2.21 19.10
C LEU A 191 0.32 3.65 19.59
N ASP A 192 1.02 4.58 18.96
CA ASP A 192 0.76 6.01 19.08
C ASP A 192 -0.54 6.37 18.34
N SER A 193 -1.40 7.17 18.98
CA SER A 193 -2.67 7.60 18.37
C SER A 193 -2.49 8.63 17.25
N HIS A 194 -1.36 9.32 17.20
CA HIS A 194 -1.08 10.37 16.23
C HIS A 194 -0.24 9.88 15.05
N ILE A 195 0.39 8.70 15.16
CA ILE A 195 1.18 8.11 14.08
C ILE A 195 0.33 7.03 13.41
N PRO A 196 0.11 7.07 12.09
CA PRO A 196 -0.58 5.99 11.41
C PRO A 196 0.24 4.70 11.50
N TYR A 197 -0.42 3.55 11.50
CA TYR A 197 0.26 2.26 11.47
C TYR A 197 0.16 1.56 10.10
N MET A 198 -0.61 2.14 9.18
CA MET A 198 -0.72 1.68 7.79
C MET A 198 -0.99 2.87 6.87
N THR A 199 -0.37 2.87 5.71
CA THR A 199 -0.60 3.87 4.65
C THR A 199 -0.64 3.21 3.28
N ASP A 200 -1.03 3.96 2.24
CA ASP A 200 -0.67 3.61 0.88
C ASP A 200 0.83 3.38 0.79
N LEU A 201 1.29 2.70 -0.28
CA LEU A 201 2.72 2.36 -0.41
C LEU A 201 3.59 3.62 -0.40
N VAL A 202 4.48 3.72 0.60
CA VAL A 202 5.39 4.87 0.85
C VAL A 202 6.86 4.46 0.78
N ARG A 203 7.21 3.59 -0.16
CA ARG A 203 8.60 3.12 -0.33
C ARG A 203 9.47 4.15 -1.05
N HIS A 204 8.96 4.75 -2.11
CA HIS A 204 9.63 5.78 -2.90
C HIS A 204 8.60 6.84 -3.30
N ILE A 205 9.02 8.09 -3.41
CA ILE A 205 8.10 9.19 -3.77
C ILE A 205 7.40 8.96 -5.12
N TYR A 206 8.10 8.42 -6.11
CA TYR A 206 7.54 8.12 -7.43
C TYR A 206 6.60 6.91 -7.46
N GLN A 207 6.52 6.11 -6.38
CA GLN A 207 5.60 4.98 -6.25
C GLN A 207 4.29 5.35 -5.55
N ILE A 208 4.17 6.56 -5.03
CA ILE A 208 2.94 7.02 -4.41
C ILE A 208 1.81 7.02 -5.44
N SER A 209 0.78 6.25 -5.12
CA SER A 209 -0.27 5.87 -6.07
C SER A 209 -1.29 6.97 -6.33
N HIS A 210 -1.47 7.89 -5.39
CA HIS A 210 -2.51 8.90 -5.43
C HIS A 210 -1.98 10.31 -5.60
N THR A 211 -2.79 11.14 -6.29
CA THR A 211 -2.56 12.57 -6.38
C THR A 211 -3.84 13.33 -6.03
N ARG A 212 -3.69 14.49 -5.40
CA ARG A 212 -4.78 15.43 -5.15
C ARG A 212 -4.34 16.82 -5.53
N GLN A 213 -5.06 17.46 -6.45
CA GLN A 213 -4.73 18.81 -6.95
C GLN A 213 -3.30 18.95 -7.51
N GLY A 214 -2.77 17.87 -8.08
CA GLY A 214 -1.40 17.82 -8.61
C GLY A 214 -0.32 17.40 -7.61
N ASN A 215 -0.63 17.34 -6.31
CA ASN A 215 0.29 16.90 -5.27
C ASN A 215 0.13 15.41 -4.95
N HIS A 216 1.17 14.80 -4.42
CA HIS A 216 1.08 13.45 -3.87
C HIS A 216 0.06 13.38 -2.73
N ALA A 217 -0.57 12.22 -2.57
CA ALA A 217 -1.51 11.98 -1.49
C ALA A 217 -1.45 10.51 -1.06
N VAL A 218 -1.64 10.25 0.23
CA VAL A 218 -1.73 8.91 0.80
C VAL A 218 -2.89 8.81 1.77
N ASN A 219 -3.58 7.66 1.77
CA ASN A 219 -4.51 7.31 2.84
C ASN A 219 -3.72 6.75 4.02
N ALA A 220 -4.02 7.19 5.22
CA ALA A 220 -3.33 6.80 6.44
C ALA A 220 -4.34 6.29 7.47
N LEU A 221 -4.07 5.12 8.05
CA LEU A 221 -4.90 4.44 9.05
C LEU A 221 -4.28 4.59 10.44
N PHE A 222 -5.08 5.02 11.39
CA PHE A 222 -4.68 5.30 12.76
C PHE A 222 -5.24 4.26 13.75
N LYS A 223 -4.71 4.28 14.97
CA LYS A 223 -5.01 3.34 16.06
C LYS A 223 -6.50 3.17 16.33
N ASP A 224 -7.29 4.23 16.29
CA ASP A 224 -8.74 4.24 16.51
C ASP A 224 -9.54 3.74 15.30
N GLY A 225 -8.84 3.34 14.23
CA GLY A 225 -9.41 2.85 12.99
C GLY A 225 -9.91 3.94 12.05
N HIS A 226 -9.70 5.24 12.33
CA HIS A 226 -10.01 6.26 11.33
C HIS A 226 -8.99 6.25 10.19
N VAL A 227 -9.45 6.65 9.00
CA VAL A 227 -8.61 6.82 7.82
C VAL A 227 -8.63 8.29 7.43
N SER A 228 -7.44 8.88 7.29
CA SER A 228 -7.26 10.25 6.83
C SER A 228 -6.47 10.28 5.52
N LEU A 229 -6.83 11.21 4.63
CA LEU A 229 -6.06 11.49 3.43
C LEU A 229 -5.04 12.61 3.73
N CYS A 230 -3.76 12.26 3.72
CA CYS A 230 -2.67 13.23 3.80
C CYS A 230 -2.24 13.66 2.41
N ASN A 231 -2.21 14.96 2.14
CA ASN A 231 -1.68 15.56 0.91
C ASN A 231 -0.88 16.85 1.19
N GLU A 232 -0.33 16.95 2.38
CA GLU A 232 0.41 18.13 2.85
C GLU A 232 1.79 18.21 2.19
N ALA A 233 2.12 19.35 1.60
CA ALA A 233 3.37 19.55 0.87
C ALA A 233 4.61 19.23 1.73
N TYR A 234 4.61 19.63 3.01
CA TYR A 234 5.74 19.39 3.92
C TYR A 234 6.07 17.90 4.11
N VAL A 235 5.10 16.99 3.87
CA VAL A 235 5.32 15.53 3.92
C VAL A 235 6.06 15.07 2.67
N PHE A 236 5.62 15.51 1.49
CA PHE A 236 6.08 14.98 0.20
C PHE A 236 7.29 15.75 -0.37
N GLU A 237 7.53 16.96 0.09
CA GLU A 237 8.71 17.77 -0.25
C GLU A 237 9.85 17.61 0.79
N ASN A 238 9.67 16.74 1.80
CA ASN A 238 10.66 16.54 2.85
C ASN A 238 11.90 15.80 2.32
N PRO A 239 13.12 16.22 2.69
CA PRO A 239 14.37 15.58 2.29
C PRO A 239 14.46 14.09 2.65
N VAL A 240 13.64 13.59 3.57
CA VAL A 240 13.60 12.16 3.94
C VAL A 240 13.41 11.24 2.74
N TRP A 241 12.70 11.68 1.71
CA TRP A 241 12.47 10.90 0.49
C TRP A 241 13.76 10.75 -0.33
N GLU A 242 14.52 11.83 -0.46
CA GLU A 242 15.81 11.81 -1.14
C GLU A 242 16.85 10.98 -0.37
N ASP A 243 16.88 11.12 0.95
CA ASP A 243 17.75 10.33 1.83
C ASP A 243 17.48 8.83 1.73
N MET A 244 16.20 8.43 1.59
CA MET A 244 15.80 7.04 1.39
C MET A 244 16.23 6.53 0.00
N GLU A 245 16.01 7.32 -1.05
CA GLU A 245 16.36 6.94 -2.43
C GLU A 245 17.88 6.82 -2.63
N ASN A 246 18.64 7.69 -2.01
CA ASN A 246 20.10 7.69 -2.05
C ASN A 246 20.76 6.71 -1.06
N GLY A 247 19.95 6.01 -0.24
CA GLY A 247 20.44 5.05 0.75
C GLY A 247 21.19 5.69 1.92
N VAL A 248 20.99 6.99 2.16
CA VAL A 248 21.55 7.73 3.30
C VAL A 248 20.95 7.22 4.60
N ILE A 249 19.65 6.92 4.58
CA ILE A 249 18.92 6.31 5.70
C ILE A 249 18.31 4.98 5.29
N PRO A 250 18.28 3.98 6.19
CA PRO A 250 17.60 2.72 5.93
C PRO A 250 16.12 2.92 5.64
N GLU A 251 15.53 2.10 4.74
CA GLU A 251 14.12 2.16 4.35
C GLU A 251 13.18 2.17 5.57
N LEU A 252 13.46 1.39 6.60
CA LEU A 252 12.67 1.36 7.81
C LEU A 252 12.65 2.71 8.54
N ALA A 253 13.83 3.31 8.71
CA ALA A 253 13.95 4.61 9.38
C ALA A 253 13.26 5.72 8.58
N GLY A 254 13.38 5.69 7.26
CA GLY A 254 12.71 6.61 6.36
C GLY A 254 11.20 6.48 6.42
N ASN A 255 10.67 5.27 6.31
CA ASN A 255 9.23 5.01 6.43
C ASN A 255 8.68 5.48 7.78
N TYR A 256 9.40 5.27 8.88
CA TYR A 256 8.99 5.76 10.19
C TYR A 256 8.93 7.28 10.25
N ARG A 257 9.94 7.96 9.69
CA ARG A 257 9.95 9.44 9.60
C ARG A 257 8.79 9.95 8.77
N VAL A 258 8.51 9.32 7.62
CA VAL A 258 7.34 9.66 6.79
C VAL A 258 6.02 9.46 7.57
N PHE A 259 5.88 8.38 8.33
CA PHE A 259 4.69 8.15 9.15
C PHE A 259 4.53 9.22 10.24
N LYS A 260 5.61 9.66 10.88
CA LYS A 260 5.58 10.79 11.83
C LYS A 260 5.11 12.09 11.15
N LEU A 261 5.64 12.40 9.96
CA LEU A 261 5.22 13.58 9.19
C LEU A 261 3.73 13.51 8.81
N ILE A 262 3.24 12.35 8.35
CA ILE A 262 1.81 12.13 8.06
C ILE A 262 0.96 12.35 9.32
N GLY A 263 1.46 11.96 10.48
CA GLY A 263 0.83 12.19 11.78
C GLY A 263 0.95 13.63 12.29
N GLY A 264 1.50 14.55 11.51
CA GLY A 264 1.67 15.96 11.89
C GLY A 264 2.81 16.20 12.87
N GLN A 265 3.70 15.23 13.08
CA GLN A 265 4.86 15.38 13.95
C GLN A 265 6.05 15.96 13.17
N THR A 266 6.80 16.85 13.82
CA THR A 266 8.08 17.33 13.26
C THR A 266 9.15 16.26 13.42
N LEU A 267 10.03 16.16 12.45
CA LEU A 267 11.26 15.39 12.60
C LEU A 267 12.23 16.27 13.40
N ASP A 268 12.41 15.96 14.68
CA ASP A 268 13.42 16.64 15.48
C ASP A 268 14.75 16.52 14.76
N GLY A 269 15.39 17.69 14.54
CA GLY A 269 16.57 17.80 13.74
C GLY A 269 17.71 16.92 14.27
N GLY A 270 17.90 15.79 13.64
CA GLY A 270 19.18 15.09 13.65
C GLY A 270 20.09 15.82 12.68
N SER A 271 20.87 16.76 13.18
CA SER A 271 22.07 17.28 12.52
C SER A 271 23.08 16.17 12.35
#